data_8ab061856f4eece52d9eb2892e734ec3
#
_entry.id   8ab061856f4eece52d9eb2892e734ec3
#
_cell.length_a   1.000
_cell.length_b   1.000
_cell.length_c   1.000
_cell.angle_alpha   90.00
_cell.angle_beta   90.00
_cell.angle_gamma   90.00
#
_symmetry.space_group_name_H-M   'P 1'
#
loop_
_entity.id
_entity.type
_entity.pdbx_description
1 polymer ?
#
loop_
_entity_poly.entity_id
_entity_poly.type
_entity_poly.pdbx_seq_one_letter_code
_entity_poly.pdbx_strand_id
1 'polypeptide(L)'
;MLKLFKTDGAHALRTAPWACACRRNAQAKGSIKMYKFDRAKYDERMKWFRHDRFGMFIHWGLYAIPARGEWVRSVEEIPEAQYTPFFDEFNPTDFDARAWARLAKQAGMKYAVLTAKHHDGFCLFDSKLTDWKSTNTPFGRDIVREFLDAFRAEGIRVGLYYSLLDWHHPDYPAFGDRHHPMRNNEAYRDRPYNFDNYLAYMHGQVRELCTNYGKLDLMWFDFSYDDMTGEKWRGAELVRMVRSLQPDIILDNRLEVSGSGFGSIATDEPLEFSGDYVSPEQIIPQTGFKDSRGRDICWEACITMNDNWGYCAKDKNFKPAEMIIKKLVECVSKNGNMLLNVGPDAKGNIPEESVEILTEIGRWMRRNSASIYGCGGCDLPKPENGRITRNGKTLYYHIMENSIGGIPLQGIRREEVESIRLVCDGTEIQPLENWIVENYPDVVFVQASNTVHLPDSIDTVIAVRTK
;
A
#
# COMPACT_ATOMS: atom_id res chain seq x y z
N MET A 1 18.01 4.38 -9.66
CA MET A 1 17.71 5.29 -10.80
C MET A 1 16.90 6.51 -10.35
N LEU A 2 17.49 7.32 -9.46
CA LEU A 2 16.83 8.47 -8.75
C LEU A 2 17.14 9.81 -9.45
N LYS A 3 16.99 9.94 -10.77
CA LYS A 3 17.38 11.15 -11.49
C LYS A 3 16.38 11.68 -12.53
N LEU A 4 15.08 11.53 -12.32
CA LEU A 4 14.10 12.03 -13.31
C LEU A 4 12.88 12.78 -12.73
N PHE A 5 12.98 13.35 -11.54
CA PHE A 5 11.96 14.30 -11.07
C PHE A 5 12.61 15.60 -10.61
N LYS A 6 13.00 16.46 -11.57
CA LYS A 6 13.13 17.88 -11.30
C LYS A 6 11.77 18.52 -11.52
N THR A 7 11.13 18.97 -10.47
CA THR A 7 9.99 19.88 -10.51
C THR A 7 10.49 21.30 -10.64
N ASP A 8 10.29 21.89 -11.80
CA ASP A 8 10.38 23.35 -11.97
C ASP A 8 8.98 23.97 -11.84
N GLY A 9 8.89 24.99 -11.00
CA GLY A 9 7.93 26.07 -11.15
C GLY A 9 6.74 26.10 -10.23
N ALA A 10 6.91 26.87 -9.16
CA ALA A 10 5.80 27.48 -8.43
C ALA A 10 4.98 28.37 -9.38
N HIS A 11 3.71 28.04 -9.63
CA HIS A 11 2.74 28.97 -10.19
C HIS A 11 1.55 29.16 -9.26
N ALA A 12 1.38 30.42 -8.94
CA ALA A 12 0.34 30.98 -8.10
C ALA A 12 -1.07 30.57 -8.55
N LEU A 13 -1.89 30.18 -7.58
CA LEU A 13 -3.33 30.01 -7.70
C LEU A 13 -4.00 31.28 -8.22
N ARG A 14 -4.49 31.25 -9.44
CA ARG A 14 -5.52 32.15 -9.94
C ARG A 14 -6.82 31.37 -10.08
N THR A 15 -7.77 31.75 -9.24
CA THR A 15 -9.16 31.34 -9.32
C THR A 15 -9.78 31.83 -10.62
N ALA A 16 -10.35 30.94 -11.44
CA ALA A 16 -11.25 31.27 -12.52
C ALA A 16 -12.53 30.43 -12.44
N PRO A 17 -13.70 31.03 -12.67
CA PRO A 17 -15.00 30.40 -12.45
C PRO A 17 -15.42 29.56 -13.66
N TRP A 18 -15.65 28.27 -13.46
CA TRP A 18 -16.32 27.43 -14.45
C TRP A 18 -17.78 27.24 -14.07
N ALA A 19 -18.60 28.17 -14.56
CA ALA A 19 -20.03 27.97 -14.61
C ALA A 19 -20.48 28.02 -16.08
N CYS A 20 -21.29 27.05 -16.46
CA CYS A 20 -22.22 27.09 -17.59
C CYS A 20 -21.72 26.69 -18.98
N ALA A 21 -21.94 25.41 -19.34
CA ALA A 21 -22.56 25.03 -20.61
C ALA A 21 -22.75 23.51 -20.72
N CYS A 22 -23.85 22.96 -20.23
CA CYS A 22 -24.42 21.70 -20.70
C CYS A 22 -25.92 21.65 -20.36
N ARG A 23 -26.72 22.32 -21.19
CA ARG A 23 -28.15 22.00 -21.30
C ARG A 23 -28.38 21.53 -22.73
N ARG A 24 -28.66 20.25 -22.89
CA ARG A 24 -29.70 19.62 -23.77
C ARG A 24 -29.30 18.19 -24.09
N ASN A 25 -29.86 17.25 -23.35
CA ASN A 25 -30.55 16.08 -23.87
C ASN A 25 -31.19 15.35 -22.68
N ALA A 26 -32.47 15.67 -22.47
CA ALA A 26 -33.31 15.01 -21.51
C ALA A 26 -34.15 13.97 -22.27
N GLN A 27 -33.95 12.69 -21.92
CA GLN A 27 -35.03 11.70 -21.86
C GLN A 27 -34.44 10.31 -21.54
N ALA A 28 -34.25 10.05 -20.24
CA ALA A 28 -34.39 8.73 -19.61
C ALA A 28 -34.52 9.01 -18.10
N LYS A 29 -35.77 9.20 -17.64
CA LYS A 29 -36.06 9.41 -16.20
C LYS A 29 -36.04 8.09 -15.44
N GLY A 30 -34.86 7.59 -15.10
CA GLY A 30 -34.65 6.92 -13.83
C GLY A 30 -33.97 7.95 -12.93
N SER A 31 -34.49 8.23 -11.75
CA SER A 31 -33.86 9.14 -10.80
C SER A 31 -32.49 8.55 -10.44
N ILE A 32 -31.43 9.03 -11.07
CA ILE A 32 -30.05 8.74 -10.66
C ILE A 32 -29.97 9.34 -9.25
N LYS A 33 -30.02 8.49 -8.22
CA LYS A 33 -29.73 8.91 -6.86
C LYS A 33 -28.33 9.52 -6.89
N MET A 34 -28.25 10.83 -6.67
CA MET A 34 -26.98 11.53 -6.60
C MET A 34 -26.15 10.87 -5.49
N TYR A 35 -24.89 10.50 -5.79
CA TYR A 35 -23.99 9.92 -4.80
C TYR A 35 -23.91 10.82 -3.57
N LYS A 36 -23.97 10.22 -2.41
CA LYS A 36 -23.75 10.88 -1.13
C LYS A 36 -22.81 10.02 -0.30
N PHE A 37 -21.70 10.61 0.11
CA PHE A 37 -20.73 9.93 0.98
C PHE A 37 -21.37 9.54 2.29
N ASP A 38 -21.30 8.25 2.65
CA ASP A 38 -21.81 7.69 3.89
C ASP A 38 -20.65 7.41 4.84
N ARG A 39 -20.43 8.33 5.77
CA ARG A 39 -19.35 8.27 6.75
C ARG A 39 -19.43 7.03 7.65
N ALA A 40 -20.62 6.63 8.06
CA ALA A 40 -20.78 5.48 8.95
C ALA A 40 -20.38 4.17 8.26
N LYS A 41 -20.77 3.98 7.00
CA LYS A 41 -20.33 2.84 6.19
C LYS A 41 -18.85 2.87 5.92
N TYR A 42 -18.29 4.05 5.62
CA TYR A 42 -16.86 4.22 5.45
C TYR A 42 -16.11 3.81 6.72
N ASP A 43 -16.48 4.33 7.88
CA ASP A 43 -15.80 4.03 9.14
C ASP A 43 -15.89 2.54 9.51
N GLU A 44 -17.03 1.88 9.23
CA GLU A 44 -17.20 0.44 9.45
C GLU A 44 -16.25 -0.38 8.58
N ARG A 45 -16.22 -0.12 7.27
CA ARG A 45 -15.37 -0.88 6.34
C ARG A 45 -13.87 -0.63 6.56
N MET A 46 -13.49 0.56 7.10
CA MET A 46 -12.11 0.91 7.39
C MET A 46 -11.59 0.39 8.75
N LYS A 47 -12.43 -0.25 9.57
CA LYS A 47 -12.02 -0.73 10.90
C LYS A 47 -10.84 -1.68 10.86
N TRP A 48 -10.92 -2.69 9.99
CA TRP A 48 -9.86 -3.68 9.87
C TRP A 48 -8.56 -3.04 9.38
N PHE A 49 -8.62 -2.14 8.41
CA PHE A 49 -7.47 -1.45 7.84
C PHE A 49 -6.72 -0.62 8.89
N ARG A 50 -7.48 0.11 9.72
CA ARG A 50 -6.93 0.86 10.86
C ARG A 50 -6.33 -0.04 11.95
N HIS A 51 -6.78 -1.28 12.06
CA HIS A 51 -6.28 -2.25 13.03
C HIS A 51 -5.03 -2.96 12.50
N ASP A 52 -5.03 -3.41 11.26
CA ASP A 52 -4.08 -4.41 10.76
C ASP A 52 -2.71 -3.82 10.42
N ARG A 53 -2.62 -2.57 10.04
CA ARG A 53 -1.42 -1.72 9.91
C ARG A 53 -0.31 -2.19 8.96
N PHE A 54 -0.09 -3.48 8.74
CA PHE A 54 1.04 -4.04 8.00
C PHE A 54 0.59 -5.07 6.99
N GLY A 55 0.93 -4.86 5.72
CA GLY A 55 0.58 -5.72 4.59
C GLY A 55 1.76 -6.05 3.68
N MET A 56 1.59 -7.09 2.83
CA MET A 56 2.51 -7.50 1.78
C MET A 56 1.99 -7.04 0.42
N PHE A 57 2.84 -6.38 -0.36
CA PHE A 57 2.60 -6.15 -1.79
C PHE A 57 3.42 -7.15 -2.60
N ILE A 58 2.86 -7.69 -3.68
CA ILE A 58 3.57 -8.65 -4.53
C ILE A 58 3.47 -8.16 -5.97
N HIS A 59 4.60 -7.74 -6.54
CA HIS A 59 4.72 -7.35 -7.94
C HIS A 59 5.32 -8.49 -8.75
N TRP A 60 4.51 -9.16 -9.56
CA TRP A 60 4.95 -10.29 -10.34
C TRP A 60 4.23 -10.37 -11.69
N GLY A 61 4.94 -10.82 -12.72
CA GLY A 61 4.46 -10.94 -14.08
C GLY A 61 5.57 -11.30 -15.07
N LEU A 62 5.33 -11.10 -16.36
CA LEU A 62 6.31 -11.40 -17.43
C LEU A 62 7.64 -10.66 -17.25
N TYR A 63 7.59 -9.46 -16.68
CA TYR A 63 8.78 -8.64 -16.41
C TYR A 63 9.80 -9.27 -15.46
N ALA A 64 9.40 -10.32 -14.74
CA ALA A 64 10.35 -11.09 -13.91
C ALA A 64 11.36 -11.89 -14.76
N ILE A 65 11.00 -12.25 -16.01
CA ILE A 65 11.88 -13.01 -16.92
C ILE A 65 13.09 -12.19 -17.35
N PRO A 66 12.95 -10.98 -17.93
CA PRO A 66 14.09 -10.12 -18.24
C PRO A 66 14.83 -9.64 -16.99
N ALA A 67 14.21 -9.71 -15.80
CA ALA A 67 14.84 -9.44 -14.50
C ALA A 67 15.49 -8.04 -14.39
N ARG A 68 14.81 -7.02 -14.91
CA ARG A 68 15.25 -5.61 -14.91
C ARG A 68 14.19 -4.64 -14.38
N GLY A 69 13.27 -5.15 -13.52
CA GLY A 69 12.16 -4.40 -12.94
C GLY A 69 10.91 -4.39 -13.82
N GLU A 70 9.80 -3.98 -13.24
CA GLU A 70 8.45 -4.04 -13.83
C GLU A 70 8.24 -3.05 -14.98
N TRP A 71 9.02 -1.97 -15.01
CA TRP A 71 8.98 -0.94 -16.06
C TRP A 71 9.85 -1.24 -17.29
N VAL A 72 10.53 -2.38 -17.32
CA VAL A 72 11.49 -2.74 -18.37
C VAL A 72 10.93 -2.53 -19.78
N ARG A 73 9.68 -2.93 -20.05
CA ARG A 73 9.05 -2.80 -21.36
C ARG A 73 8.91 -1.33 -21.79
N SER A 74 8.55 -0.43 -20.88
CA SER A 74 8.39 0.99 -21.15
C SER A 74 9.74 1.72 -21.21
N VAL A 75 10.65 1.45 -20.26
CA VAL A 75 11.96 2.13 -20.16
C VAL A 75 12.84 1.81 -21.36
N GLU A 76 12.84 0.55 -21.81
CA GLU A 76 13.63 0.09 -22.95
C GLU A 76 12.85 0.18 -24.28
N GLU A 77 11.62 0.72 -24.26
CA GLU A 77 10.73 0.85 -25.43
C GLU A 77 10.57 -0.46 -26.20
N ILE A 78 10.42 -1.60 -25.49
CA ILE A 78 10.40 -2.93 -26.08
C ILE A 78 9.10 -3.13 -26.89
N PRO A 79 9.20 -3.36 -28.21
CA PRO A 79 8.03 -3.62 -29.04
C PRO A 79 7.38 -4.96 -28.66
N GLU A 80 6.09 -5.10 -28.97
CA GLU A 80 5.33 -6.31 -28.66
C GLU A 80 5.98 -7.59 -29.18
N ALA A 81 6.47 -7.60 -30.43
CA ALA A 81 7.11 -8.78 -31.01
C ALA A 81 8.40 -9.23 -30.26
N GLN A 82 9.05 -8.33 -29.51
CA GLN A 82 10.21 -8.65 -28.66
C GLN A 82 9.80 -8.97 -27.22
N TYR A 83 8.59 -8.57 -26.79
CA TYR A 83 8.08 -8.86 -25.45
C TYR A 83 7.28 -10.18 -25.40
N THR A 84 6.62 -10.55 -26.50
CA THR A 84 5.83 -11.79 -26.62
C THR A 84 6.61 -13.05 -26.28
N PRO A 85 7.91 -13.23 -26.63
CA PRO A 85 8.67 -14.41 -26.21
C PRO A 85 8.65 -14.68 -24.70
N PHE A 86 8.56 -13.65 -23.85
CA PHE A 86 8.45 -13.84 -22.41
C PHE A 86 7.14 -14.53 -22.00
N PHE A 87 6.07 -14.37 -22.79
CA PHE A 87 4.83 -15.12 -22.58
C PHE A 87 5.02 -16.60 -22.84
N ASP A 88 5.73 -16.95 -23.92
CA ASP A 88 6.02 -18.34 -24.29
C ASP A 88 7.03 -19.01 -23.33
N GLU A 89 7.84 -18.20 -22.64
CA GLU A 89 8.81 -18.65 -21.63
C GLU A 89 8.21 -18.71 -20.21
N PHE A 90 7.03 -18.10 -19.96
CA PHE A 90 6.48 -18.00 -18.62
C PHE A 90 6.03 -19.34 -18.06
N ASN A 91 6.93 -19.95 -17.28
CA ASN A 91 6.73 -21.25 -16.63
C ASN A 91 7.38 -21.28 -15.24
N PRO A 92 6.81 -20.60 -14.24
CA PRO A 92 7.37 -20.49 -12.89
C PRO A 92 7.26 -21.81 -12.12
N THR A 93 8.23 -22.69 -12.32
CA THR A 93 8.26 -24.06 -11.77
C THR A 93 8.29 -24.15 -10.26
N ASP A 94 8.79 -23.10 -9.58
CA ASP A 94 9.02 -23.10 -8.14
C ASP A 94 7.93 -22.31 -7.38
N PHE A 95 6.90 -21.79 -8.11
CA PHE A 95 5.81 -21.05 -7.50
C PHE A 95 5.01 -21.87 -6.49
N ASP A 96 5.03 -21.44 -5.24
CA ASP A 96 4.21 -21.97 -4.14
C ASP A 96 3.52 -20.79 -3.39
N ALA A 97 2.24 -20.56 -3.73
CA ALA A 97 1.44 -19.53 -3.07
C ALA A 97 1.29 -19.74 -1.55
N ARG A 98 1.34 -21.00 -1.09
CA ARG A 98 1.28 -21.33 0.34
C ARG A 98 2.57 -20.94 1.06
N ALA A 99 3.73 -21.10 0.40
CA ALA A 99 5.00 -20.63 0.95
C ALA A 99 5.01 -19.09 1.09
N TRP A 100 4.50 -18.37 0.09
CA TRP A 100 4.34 -16.91 0.16
C TRP A 100 3.43 -16.50 1.32
N ALA A 101 2.26 -17.16 1.46
CA ALA A 101 1.31 -16.86 2.54
C ALA A 101 1.89 -17.12 3.92
N ARG A 102 2.61 -18.25 4.10
CA ARG A 102 3.30 -18.56 5.36
C ARG A 102 4.37 -17.52 5.70
N LEU A 103 5.15 -17.07 4.71
CA LEU A 103 6.18 -16.04 4.92
C LEU A 103 5.54 -14.71 5.34
N ALA A 104 4.46 -14.28 4.68
CA ALA A 104 3.72 -13.08 5.06
C ALA A 104 3.17 -13.15 6.49
N LYS A 105 2.58 -14.30 6.87
CA LYS A 105 2.09 -14.54 8.22
C LYS A 105 3.22 -14.52 9.26
N GLN A 106 4.34 -15.17 8.96
CA GLN A 106 5.51 -15.20 9.83
C GLN A 106 6.12 -13.82 10.04
N ALA A 107 6.10 -12.97 9.01
CA ALA A 107 6.50 -11.56 9.10
C ALA A 107 5.53 -10.71 9.92
N GLY A 108 4.34 -11.21 10.26
CA GLY A 108 3.30 -10.49 11.00
C GLY A 108 2.38 -9.65 10.11
N MET A 109 2.36 -9.89 8.80
CA MET A 109 1.46 -9.19 7.89
C MET A 109 0.01 -9.69 8.03
N LYS A 110 -0.97 -8.80 7.91
CA LYS A 110 -2.39 -9.06 8.11
C LYS A 110 -3.21 -9.03 6.83
N TYR A 111 -2.67 -8.43 5.79
CA TYR A 111 -3.28 -8.40 4.46
C TYR A 111 -2.19 -8.48 3.40
N ALA A 112 -2.58 -8.85 2.18
CA ALA A 112 -1.69 -8.92 1.05
C ALA A 112 -2.39 -8.49 -0.24
N VAL A 113 -1.64 -7.89 -1.16
CA VAL A 113 -2.11 -7.42 -2.46
C VAL A 113 -1.20 -8.00 -3.54
N LEU A 114 -1.79 -8.69 -4.52
CA LEU A 114 -1.08 -9.21 -5.69
C LEU A 114 -1.42 -8.39 -6.93
N THR A 115 -0.44 -8.11 -7.79
CA THR A 115 -0.67 -7.56 -9.12
C THR A 115 -1.42 -8.56 -10.00
N ALA A 116 -2.77 -8.48 -10.06
CA ALA A 116 -3.57 -9.32 -10.93
C ALA A 116 -3.32 -9.03 -12.40
N LYS A 117 -3.10 -7.75 -12.75
CA LYS A 117 -2.64 -7.26 -14.06
C LYS A 117 -1.78 -6.01 -13.84
N HIS A 118 -0.55 -6.02 -14.34
CA HIS A 118 0.34 -4.86 -14.36
C HIS A 118 0.24 -4.10 -15.70
N HIS A 119 1.04 -3.06 -15.90
CA HIS A 119 0.98 -2.17 -17.07
C HIS A 119 1.22 -2.86 -18.41
N ASP A 120 1.93 -3.99 -18.43
CA ASP A 120 2.17 -4.80 -19.63
C ASP A 120 0.94 -5.58 -20.14
N GLY A 121 -0.19 -5.47 -19.42
CA GLY A 121 -1.46 -6.07 -19.77
C GLY A 121 -1.56 -7.56 -19.45
N PHE A 122 -0.50 -8.20 -18.95
CA PHE A 122 -0.50 -9.64 -18.66
C PHE A 122 -1.34 -9.95 -17.42
N CYS A 123 -2.33 -10.82 -17.60
CA CYS A 123 -3.24 -11.22 -16.53
C CYS A 123 -2.72 -12.45 -15.78
N LEU A 124 -2.54 -12.36 -14.47
CA LEU A 124 -2.23 -13.52 -13.61
C LEU A 124 -3.49 -14.34 -13.27
N PHE A 125 -4.64 -14.06 -13.87
CA PHE A 125 -5.94 -14.69 -13.66
C PHE A 125 -6.56 -15.17 -14.97
N ASP A 126 -7.50 -16.12 -14.89
CA ASP A 126 -8.19 -16.69 -16.06
C ASP A 126 -9.27 -15.74 -16.59
N SER A 127 -8.88 -14.59 -17.14
CA SER A 127 -9.79 -13.67 -17.82
C SER A 127 -10.39 -14.34 -19.08
N LYS A 128 -11.68 -14.09 -19.34
CA LYS A 128 -12.34 -14.50 -20.59
C LYS A 128 -12.28 -13.42 -21.67
N LEU A 129 -11.69 -12.29 -21.34
CA LEU A 129 -11.63 -11.11 -22.22
C LEU A 129 -10.29 -10.98 -22.97
N THR A 130 -9.30 -11.80 -22.62
CA THR A 130 -8.00 -11.82 -23.28
C THR A 130 -7.36 -13.20 -23.24
N ASP A 131 -6.52 -13.48 -24.25
CA ASP A 131 -5.63 -14.63 -24.27
C ASP A 131 -4.25 -14.35 -23.65
N TRP A 132 -3.96 -13.07 -23.32
CA TRP A 132 -2.72 -12.60 -22.68
C TRP A 132 -2.77 -12.84 -21.16
N LYS A 133 -2.72 -14.11 -20.75
CA LYS A 133 -2.96 -14.54 -19.37
C LYS A 133 -2.15 -15.77 -18.99
N SER A 134 -1.89 -15.97 -17.70
CA SER A 134 -1.07 -17.03 -17.14
C SER A 134 -1.59 -18.44 -17.46
N THR A 135 -2.91 -18.62 -17.59
CA THR A 135 -3.53 -19.90 -17.95
C THR A 135 -3.30 -20.34 -19.40
N ASN A 136 -2.83 -19.44 -20.26
CA ASN A 136 -2.50 -19.71 -21.67
C ASN A 136 -0.99 -19.83 -21.91
N THR A 137 -0.15 -19.61 -20.90
CA THR A 137 1.30 -19.81 -20.96
C THR A 137 1.66 -21.29 -20.73
N PRO A 138 2.92 -21.73 -20.91
CA PRO A 138 3.36 -23.09 -20.54
C PRO A 138 3.08 -23.45 -19.08
N PHE A 139 2.97 -22.45 -18.18
CA PHE A 139 2.59 -22.66 -16.78
C PHE A 139 1.13 -23.14 -16.61
N GLY A 140 0.18 -22.63 -17.38
CA GLY A 140 -1.19 -23.09 -17.48
C GLY A 140 -2.04 -22.97 -16.21
N ARG A 141 -1.65 -22.16 -15.22
CA ARG A 141 -2.33 -22.05 -13.91
C ARG A 141 -2.85 -20.65 -13.66
N ASP A 142 -3.93 -20.55 -12.86
CA ASP A 142 -4.52 -19.29 -12.38
C ASP A 142 -3.84 -18.87 -11.06
N ILE A 143 -2.87 -17.98 -11.19
CA ILE A 143 -2.03 -17.50 -10.08
C ILE A 143 -2.86 -16.72 -9.07
N VAL A 144 -3.80 -15.88 -9.53
CA VAL A 144 -4.68 -15.12 -8.64
C VAL A 144 -5.52 -16.07 -7.78
N ARG A 145 -6.08 -17.14 -8.36
CA ARG A 145 -6.84 -18.14 -7.62
C ARG A 145 -6.00 -18.75 -6.50
N GLU A 146 -4.80 -19.22 -6.84
CA GLU A 146 -3.92 -19.87 -5.89
C GLU A 146 -3.43 -18.94 -4.78
N PHE A 147 -3.10 -17.69 -5.14
CA PHE A 147 -2.76 -16.66 -4.16
C PHE A 147 -3.90 -16.42 -3.17
N LEU A 148 -5.11 -16.17 -3.67
CA LEU A 148 -6.26 -15.89 -2.82
C LEU A 148 -6.59 -17.04 -1.87
N ASP A 149 -6.57 -18.26 -2.37
CA ASP A 149 -6.88 -19.45 -1.58
C ASP A 149 -5.81 -19.70 -0.49
N ALA A 150 -4.51 -19.53 -0.85
CA ALA A 150 -3.41 -19.73 0.09
C ALA A 150 -3.40 -18.67 1.22
N PHE A 151 -3.58 -17.38 0.88
CA PHE A 151 -3.54 -16.31 1.86
C PHE A 151 -4.76 -16.34 2.78
N ARG A 152 -5.95 -16.64 2.25
CA ARG A 152 -7.16 -16.85 3.07
C ARG A 152 -7.01 -18.03 4.03
N ALA A 153 -6.38 -19.13 3.60
CA ALA A 153 -6.12 -20.28 4.46
C ALA A 153 -5.21 -19.92 5.66
N GLU A 154 -4.33 -18.95 5.50
CA GLU A 154 -3.49 -18.44 6.58
C GLU A 154 -4.16 -17.34 7.43
N GLY A 155 -5.41 -16.97 7.13
CA GLY A 155 -6.16 -15.92 7.81
C GLY A 155 -5.69 -14.49 7.46
N ILE A 156 -5.03 -14.34 6.32
CA ILE A 156 -4.57 -13.05 5.80
C ILE A 156 -5.66 -12.51 4.87
N ARG A 157 -6.02 -11.22 5.03
CA ARG A 157 -6.94 -10.53 4.12
C ARG A 157 -6.31 -10.37 2.76
N VAL A 158 -7.14 -10.39 1.73
CA VAL A 158 -6.65 -10.44 0.35
C VAL A 158 -7.16 -9.28 -0.48
N GLY A 159 -6.24 -8.68 -1.22
CA GLY A 159 -6.51 -7.65 -2.20
C GLY A 159 -5.85 -7.93 -3.53
N LEU A 160 -6.31 -7.24 -4.55
CA LEU A 160 -5.76 -7.32 -5.89
C LEU A 160 -5.40 -5.91 -6.39
N TYR A 161 -4.22 -5.79 -6.97
CA TYR A 161 -3.82 -4.62 -7.73
C TYR A 161 -4.26 -4.80 -9.20
N TYR A 162 -4.75 -3.73 -9.79
CA TYR A 162 -5.13 -3.68 -11.19
C TYR A 162 -4.66 -2.38 -11.84
N SER A 163 -3.78 -2.51 -12.83
CA SER A 163 -3.32 -1.36 -13.62
C SER A 163 -4.42 -0.81 -14.50
N LEU A 164 -4.63 0.52 -14.44
CA LEU A 164 -5.50 1.25 -15.36
C LEU A 164 -4.85 1.41 -16.74
N LEU A 165 -3.51 1.32 -16.83
CA LEU A 165 -2.77 1.23 -18.08
C LEU A 165 -2.83 -0.18 -18.66
N ASP A 166 -2.68 -0.27 -19.98
CA ASP A 166 -2.49 -1.55 -20.67
C ASP A 166 -1.67 -1.34 -21.96
N TRP A 167 -0.41 -1.73 -21.90
CA TRP A 167 0.51 -1.59 -23.04
C TRP A 167 0.34 -2.70 -24.10
N HIS A 168 -0.55 -3.64 -23.86
CA HIS A 168 -0.84 -4.74 -24.79
C HIS A 168 -2.16 -4.52 -25.54
N HIS A 169 -3.15 -3.88 -24.90
CA HIS A 169 -4.48 -3.75 -25.48
C HIS A 169 -4.49 -2.83 -26.71
N PRO A 170 -5.00 -3.28 -27.89
CA PRO A 170 -4.93 -2.52 -29.13
C PRO A 170 -5.70 -1.20 -29.11
N ASP A 171 -6.73 -1.07 -28.26
CA ASP A 171 -7.55 0.13 -28.09
C ASP A 171 -7.07 1.05 -26.96
N TYR A 172 -5.89 0.77 -26.36
CA TYR A 172 -5.21 1.71 -25.47
C TYR A 172 -4.32 2.66 -26.29
N PRO A 173 -4.31 3.98 -26.02
CA PRO A 173 -3.49 4.93 -26.76
C PRO A 173 -2.00 4.62 -26.59
N ALA A 174 -1.28 4.52 -27.72
CA ALA A 174 0.12 4.17 -27.73
C ALA A 174 1.03 5.36 -28.07
N PHE A 175 0.89 5.92 -29.29
CA PHE A 175 1.71 7.05 -29.72
C PHE A 175 1.39 8.32 -28.95
N GLY A 176 2.41 8.99 -28.43
CA GLY A 176 2.24 10.22 -27.66
C GLY A 176 1.75 10.02 -26.22
N ASP A 177 1.42 8.78 -25.81
CA ASP A 177 1.19 8.46 -24.40
C ASP A 177 2.49 8.58 -23.62
N ARG A 178 2.41 9.08 -22.40
CA ARG A 178 3.59 9.36 -21.57
C ARG A 178 4.39 8.11 -21.20
N HIS A 179 3.74 6.97 -21.08
CA HIS A 179 4.29 5.76 -20.46
C HIS A 179 4.28 4.53 -21.38
N HIS A 180 3.50 4.58 -22.49
CA HIS A 180 3.44 3.44 -23.38
C HIS A 180 4.80 3.15 -24.04
N PRO A 181 5.23 1.88 -24.17
CA PRO A 181 6.51 1.54 -24.83
C PRO A 181 6.66 2.11 -26.24
N MET A 182 5.56 2.22 -26.97
CA MET A 182 5.54 2.72 -28.37
C MET A 182 5.22 4.22 -28.48
N ARG A 183 5.38 4.99 -27.41
CA ARG A 183 5.07 6.43 -27.35
C ARG A 183 5.81 7.28 -28.39
N ASN A 184 7.00 6.85 -28.78
CA ASN A 184 7.86 7.54 -29.76
C ASN A 184 7.94 6.82 -31.10
N ASN A 185 7.20 5.72 -31.30
CA ASN A 185 7.27 4.92 -32.51
C ASN A 185 6.30 5.44 -33.56
N GLU A 186 6.84 6.04 -34.64
CA GLU A 186 6.06 6.63 -35.74
C GLU A 186 5.06 5.66 -36.39
N ALA A 187 5.33 4.36 -36.39
CA ALA A 187 4.38 3.35 -36.92
C ALA A 187 3.06 3.27 -36.13
N TYR A 188 3.02 3.85 -34.93
CA TYR A 188 1.83 3.89 -34.08
C TYR A 188 1.09 5.25 -34.14
N ARG A 189 1.64 6.29 -34.83
CA ARG A 189 1.07 7.64 -34.87
C ARG A 189 -0.37 7.66 -35.36
N ASP A 190 -0.65 7.00 -36.45
CA ASP A 190 -1.95 7.00 -37.09
C ASP A 190 -2.74 5.69 -36.85
N ARG A 191 -2.28 4.87 -35.89
CA ARG A 191 -2.99 3.64 -35.53
C ARG A 191 -4.32 3.98 -34.88
N PRO A 192 -5.45 3.56 -35.47
CA PRO A 192 -6.76 3.81 -34.88
C PRO A 192 -6.91 3.00 -33.58
N TYR A 193 -7.52 3.61 -32.57
CA TYR A 193 -7.93 2.94 -31.34
C TYR A 193 -9.31 3.45 -30.91
N ASN A 194 -10.04 2.62 -30.15
CA ASN A 194 -11.31 3.00 -29.56
C ASN A 194 -11.22 2.88 -28.02
N PHE A 195 -10.97 3.99 -27.35
CA PHE A 195 -10.81 4.01 -25.90
C PHE A 195 -12.05 3.51 -25.14
N ASP A 196 -13.27 3.64 -25.69
CA ASP A 196 -14.48 3.09 -25.08
C ASP A 196 -14.48 1.55 -25.07
N ASN A 197 -13.89 0.90 -26.08
CA ASN A 197 -13.68 -0.55 -26.09
C ASN A 197 -12.69 -0.96 -24.98
N TYR A 198 -11.60 -0.20 -24.83
CA TYR A 198 -10.65 -0.42 -23.74
C TYR A 198 -11.32 -0.29 -22.36
N LEU A 199 -12.13 0.75 -22.14
CA LEU A 199 -12.87 0.93 -20.90
C LEU A 199 -13.84 -0.23 -20.63
N ALA A 200 -14.54 -0.70 -21.66
CA ALA A 200 -15.43 -1.87 -21.51
C ALA A 200 -14.65 -3.15 -21.14
N TYR A 201 -13.49 -3.36 -21.76
CA TYR A 201 -12.56 -4.45 -21.42
C TYR A 201 -12.06 -4.35 -19.97
N MET A 202 -11.53 -3.18 -19.56
CA MET A 202 -11.04 -2.94 -18.22
C MET A 202 -12.13 -3.17 -17.16
N HIS A 203 -13.32 -2.59 -17.31
CA HIS A 203 -14.44 -2.80 -16.41
C HIS A 203 -14.90 -4.26 -16.39
N GLY A 204 -14.85 -4.93 -17.54
CA GLY A 204 -15.16 -6.34 -17.67
C GLY A 204 -14.20 -7.21 -16.84
N GLN A 205 -12.89 -6.99 -16.95
CA GLN A 205 -11.89 -7.71 -16.16
C GLN A 205 -12.02 -7.46 -14.65
N VAL A 206 -12.24 -6.20 -14.23
CA VAL A 206 -12.49 -5.89 -12.82
C VAL A 206 -13.76 -6.60 -12.32
N ARG A 207 -14.81 -6.69 -13.16
CA ARG A 207 -16.02 -7.47 -12.84
C ARG A 207 -15.69 -8.94 -12.66
N GLU A 208 -14.89 -9.55 -13.54
CA GLU A 208 -14.43 -10.95 -13.40
C GLU A 208 -13.73 -11.17 -12.05
N LEU A 209 -12.81 -10.31 -11.69
CA LEU A 209 -12.10 -10.37 -10.40
C LEU A 209 -13.05 -10.25 -9.20
N CYS A 210 -14.04 -9.36 -9.28
CA CYS A 210 -15.00 -9.16 -8.20
C CYS A 210 -16.08 -10.27 -8.11
N THR A 211 -16.28 -11.08 -9.15
CA THR A 211 -17.35 -12.13 -9.19
C THR A 211 -16.81 -13.53 -9.05
N ASN A 212 -15.66 -13.84 -9.67
CA ASN A 212 -15.22 -15.22 -9.85
C ASN A 212 -14.27 -15.71 -8.72
N TYR A 213 -13.78 -14.82 -7.87
CA TYR A 213 -12.68 -15.08 -6.93
C TYR A 213 -13.09 -15.01 -5.45
N GLY A 214 -14.40 -14.97 -5.17
CA GLY A 214 -14.91 -14.87 -3.80
C GLY A 214 -14.73 -13.47 -3.19
N LYS A 215 -14.71 -13.40 -1.87
CA LYS A 215 -14.59 -12.11 -1.16
C LYS A 215 -13.20 -11.50 -1.37
N LEU A 216 -13.16 -10.24 -1.79
CA LEU A 216 -11.97 -9.40 -1.78
C LEU A 216 -12.09 -8.35 -0.67
N ASP A 217 -11.01 -8.12 0.06
CA ASP A 217 -10.97 -7.12 1.13
C ASP A 217 -10.49 -5.76 0.60
N LEU A 218 -9.68 -5.76 -0.47
CA LEU A 218 -9.09 -4.55 -1.05
C LEU A 218 -8.94 -4.69 -2.57
N MET A 219 -9.20 -3.59 -3.30
CA MET A 219 -8.81 -3.41 -4.70
C MET A 219 -7.92 -2.17 -4.79
N TRP A 220 -6.73 -2.37 -5.33
CA TRP A 220 -5.72 -1.35 -5.53
C TRP A 220 -5.66 -1.01 -7.02
N PHE A 221 -6.27 0.11 -7.43
CA PHE A 221 -6.16 0.63 -8.78
C PHE A 221 -4.85 1.40 -8.93
N ASP A 222 -4.27 1.41 -10.13
CA ASP A 222 -3.06 2.17 -10.33
C ASP A 222 -3.02 2.87 -11.66
N PHE A 223 -2.44 4.02 -11.59
CA PHE A 223 -1.93 4.86 -12.63
C PHE A 223 -2.94 5.80 -13.29
N SER A 224 -3.44 6.76 -12.50
CA SER A 224 -4.00 8.00 -13.05
C SER A 224 -2.88 9.02 -13.26
N TYR A 225 -2.86 9.68 -14.42
CA TYR A 225 -1.83 10.66 -14.80
C TYR A 225 -2.38 11.64 -15.83
N ASP A 226 -1.79 12.83 -15.90
CA ASP A 226 -2.18 13.91 -16.80
C ASP A 226 -3.71 14.15 -16.76
N ASP A 227 -4.43 14.00 -17.86
CA ASP A 227 -5.89 14.07 -17.95
C ASP A 227 -6.59 12.70 -17.78
N MET A 228 -5.81 11.62 -17.68
CA MET A 228 -6.30 10.25 -17.47
C MET A 228 -6.58 10.03 -15.99
N THR A 229 -7.67 10.62 -15.47
CA THR A 229 -8.05 10.59 -14.05
C THR A 229 -9.57 10.48 -13.89
N GLY A 230 -10.03 9.89 -12.80
CA GLY A 230 -11.43 9.90 -12.38
C GLY A 230 -12.42 9.46 -13.45
N GLU A 231 -13.24 10.39 -13.94
CA GLU A 231 -14.27 10.08 -14.96
C GLU A 231 -13.71 9.73 -16.34
N LYS A 232 -12.44 9.99 -16.62
CA LYS A 232 -11.81 9.48 -17.85
C LYS A 232 -11.77 7.96 -17.86
N TRP A 233 -11.66 7.35 -16.69
CA TRP A 233 -11.78 5.90 -16.46
C TRP A 233 -13.24 5.43 -16.30
N ARG A 234 -14.24 6.33 -16.42
CA ARG A 234 -15.63 6.10 -15.96
C ARG A 234 -15.65 5.64 -14.48
N GLY A 235 -14.89 6.36 -13.65
CA GLY A 235 -14.59 5.97 -12.28
C GLY A 235 -15.81 5.76 -11.40
N ALA A 236 -16.83 6.62 -11.51
CA ALA A 236 -18.07 6.45 -10.76
C ALA A 236 -18.83 5.16 -11.15
N GLU A 237 -18.86 4.82 -12.44
CA GLU A 237 -19.47 3.56 -12.92
C GLU A 237 -18.69 2.34 -12.40
N LEU A 238 -17.34 2.39 -12.50
CA LEU A 238 -16.46 1.33 -12.03
C LEU A 238 -16.65 1.08 -10.53
N VAL A 239 -16.60 2.12 -9.70
CA VAL A 239 -16.75 2.00 -8.25
C VAL A 239 -18.13 1.50 -7.85
N ARG A 240 -19.21 1.98 -8.50
CA ARG A 240 -20.57 1.44 -8.28
C ARG A 240 -20.65 -0.04 -8.58
N MET A 241 -20.08 -0.48 -9.68
CA MET A 241 -20.02 -1.89 -10.05
C MET A 241 -19.25 -2.70 -9.01
N VAL A 242 -18.03 -2.27 -8.64
CA VAL A 242 -17.20 -2.95 -7.63
C VAL A 242 -17.93 -3.07 -6.30
N ARG A 243 -18.48 -1.96 -5.77
CA ARG A 243 -19.19 -1.98 -4.48
C ARG A 243 -20.53 -2.71 -4.51
N SER A 244 -21.16 -2.86 -5.68
CA SER A 244 -22.37 -3.69 -5.80
C SER A 244 -22.03 -5.19 -5.69
N LEU A 245 -20.85 -5.59 -6.14
CA LEU A 245 -20.36 -6.98 -6.12
C LEU A 245 -19.62 -7.32 -4.81
N GLN A 246 -18.92 -6.34 -4.23
CA GLN A 246 -18.09 -6.45 -3.04
C GLN A 246 -18.39 -5.26 -2.10
N PRO A 247 -19.49 -5.30 -1.29
CA PRO A 247 -19.95 -4.14 -0.51
C PRO A 247 -18.95 -3.59 0.50
N ASP A 248 -18.12 -4.47 1.07
CA ASP A 248 -17.16 -4.12 2.13
C ASP A 248 -15.73 -3.87 1.63
N ILE A 249 -15.51 -3.95 0.30
CA ILE A 249 -14.18 -3.75 -0.27
C ILE A 249 -13.69 -2.33 -0.05
N ILE A 250 -12.42 -2.17 0.30
CA ILE A 250 -11.76 -0.86 0.33
C ILE A 250 -11.01 -0.61 -0.98
N LEU A 251 -10.92 0.65 -1.36
CA LEU A 251 -10.26 1.11 -2.57
C LEU A 251 -9.22 2.17 -2.21
N ASP A 252 -8.08 2.16 -2.89
CA ASP A 252 -7.12 3.24 -2.83
C ASP A 252 -7.62 4.49 -3.59
N ASN A 253 -6.87 5.60 -3.52
CA ASN A 253 -7.28 6.85 -4.19
C ASN A 253 -6.75 7.02 -5.62
N ARG A 254 -6.07 6.01 -6.17
CA ARG A 254 -5.37 6.18 -7.46
C ARG A 254 -6.26 6.14 -8.69
N LEU A 255 -7.54 5.85 -8.53
CA LEU A 255 -8.52 6.04 -9.60
C LEU A 255 -8.79 7.52 -9.86
N GLU A 256 -8.70 8.38 -8.82
CA GLU A 256 -8.91 9.83 -8.92
C GLU A 256 -7.63 10.61 -9.17
N VAL A 257 -6.53 10.21 -8.52
CA VAL A 257 -5.27 10.96 -8.52
C VAL A 257 -4.05 10.04 -8.63
N SER A 258 -2.88 10.62 -8.93
CA SER A 258 -1.62 9.92 -8.85
C SER A 258 -1.18 9.67 -7.39
N GLY A 259 -0.15 8.85 -7.16
CA GLY A 259 0.39 8.52 -5.84
C GLY A 259 0.90 9.67 -4.98
N SER A 260 0.93 10.89 -5.51
CA SER A 260 1.33 12.12 -4.79
C SER A 260 0.18 13.02 -4.40
N GLY A 261 -1.06 12.70 -4.84
CA GLY A 261 -2.24 13.53 -4.59
C GLY A 261 -3.14 12.96 -3.49
N PHE A 262 -3.95 13.83 -2.88
CA PHE A 262 -4.97 13.42 -1.91
C PHE A 262 -6.30 13.10 -2.60
N GLY A 263 -6.68 13.88 -3.62
CA GLY A 263 -8.01 13.80 -4.23
C GLY A 263 -9.11 14.36 -3.34
N SER A 264 -10.35 14.07 -3.71
CA SER A 264 -11.53 14.56 -3.01
C SER A 264 -11.77 13.91 -1.64
N ILE A 265 -11.06 12.82 -1.30
CA ILE A 265 -11.10 12.21 0.04
C ILE A 265 -10.71 13.21 1.14
N ALA A 266 -9.93 14.24 0.81
CA ALA A 266 -9.55 15.30 1.73
C ALA A 266 -10.62 16.39 1.90
N THR A 267 -11.73 16.31 1.17
CA THR A 267 -12.83 17.29 1.22
C THR A 267 -14.00 16.83 2.10
N ASP A 268 -14.98 17.71 2.27
CA ASP A 268 -16.22 17.40 3.01
C ASP A 268 -17.15 16.47 2.24
N GLU A 269 -17.07 16.49 0.91
CA GLU A 269 -17.89 15.72 -0.01
C GLU A 269 -17.00 14.94 -0.98
N PRO A 270 -16.40 13.81 -0.53
CA PRO A 270 -15.62 12.95 -1.40
C PRO A 270 -16.44 12.48 -2.61
N LEU A 271 -15.82 12.46 -3.79
CA LEU A 271 -16.42 11.90 -4.98
C LEU A 271 -16.59 10.38 -4.85
N GLU A 272 -17.47 9.79 -5.66
CA GLU A 272 -17.75 8.36 -5.62
C GLU A 272 -16.51 7.50 -5.85
N PHE A 273 -15.55 8.00 -6.63
CA PHE A 273 -14.28 7.36 -6.96
C PHE A 273 -13.06 7.90 -6.19
N SER A 274 -13.29 8.60 -5.08
CA SER A 274 -12.21 9.17 -4.24
C SER A 274 -11.30 8.13 -3.59
N GLY A 275 -11.74 6.87 -3.55
CA GLY A 275 -11.10 5.85 -2.73
C GLY A 275 -11.46 5.96 -1.23
N ASP A 276 -10.85 5.10 -0.44
CA ASP A 276 -11.04 4.99 1.01
C ASP A 276 -9.78 5.39 1.80
N TYR A 277 -8.63 5.44 1.14
CA TYR A 277 -7.35 5.82 1.74
C TYR A 277 -6.39 6.40 0.70
N VAL A 278 -5.45 7.21 1.18
CA VAL A 278 -4.37 7.80 0.37
C VAL A 278 -3.17 6.86 0.35
N SER A 279 -2.53 6.71 -0.80
CA SER A 279 -1.41 5.76 -1.01
C SER A 279 -0.11 6.48 -1.39
N PRO A 280 0.60 7.16 -0.45
CA PRO A 280 1.92 7.73 -0.73
C PRO A 280 2.92 6.63 -1.11
N GLU A 281 3.67 6.88 -2.18
CA GLU A 281 4.59 5.91 -2.75
C GLU A 281 6.04 6.25 -2.43
N GLN A 282 6.79 5.29 -1.89
CA GLN A 282 8.21 5.41 -1.52
C GLN A 282 8.51 6.56 -0.56
N ILE A 283 7.49 7.05 0.15
CA ILE A 283 7.62 8.13 1.11
C ILE A 283 6.71 7.91 2.33
N ILE A 284 7.21 8.25 3.51
CA ILE A 284 6.40 8.34 4.71
C ILE A 284 6.15 9.82 4.99
N PRO A 285 4.89 10.27 5.05
CA PRO A 285 4.55 11.66 5.31
C PRO A 285 5.15 12.18 6.63
N GLN A 286 5.45 13.48 6.71
CA GLN A 286 5.99 14.08 7.94
C GLN A 286 4.97 14.04 9.09
N THR A 287 3.69 14.18 8.76
CA THR A 287 2.56 14.04 9.70
C THR A 287 1.51 13.10 9.12
N GLY A 288 0.55 12.65 9.92
CA GLY A 288 -0.68 12.06 9.39
C GLY A 288 -1.48 13.07 8.56
N PHE A 289 -2.42 12.57 7.77
CA PHE A 289 -3.26 13.41 6.91
C PHE A 289 -4.58 13.75 7.59
N LYS A 290 -5.07 14.96 7.33
CA LYS A 290 -6.36 15.44 7.83
C LYS A 290 -7.24 15.91 6.68
N ASP A 291 -8.54 15.68 6.81
CA ASP A 291 -9.53 16.27 5.90
C ASP A 291 -9.82 17.74 6.25
N SER A 292 -10.68 18.39 5.45
CA SER A 292 -11.08 19.78 5.64
C SER A 292 -11.71 20.10 7.01
N ARG A 293 -12.16 19.07 7.75
CA ARG A 293 -12.70 19.17 9.11
C ARG A 293 -11.72 18.76 10.20
N GLY A 294 -10.46 18.51 9.86
CA GLY A 294 -9.42 18.09 10.80
C GLY A 294 -9.50 16.62 11.24
N ARG A 295 -10.32 15.79 10.60
CA ARG A 295 -10.41 14.35 10.90
C ARG A 295 -9.29 13.58 10.18
N ASP A 296 -8.83 12.48 10.79
CA ASP A 296 -7.81 11.64 10.19
C ASP A 296 -8.32 11.00 8.88
N ILE A 297 -7.49 11.12 7.84
CA ILE A 297 -7.61 10.36 6.59
C ILE A 297 -6.76 9.10 6.72
N CYS A 298 -7.34 7.94 6.40
CA CYS A 298 -6.57 6.70 6.31
C CYS A 298 -5.53 6.79 5.18
N TRP A 299 -4.35 6.24 5.41
CA TRP A 299 -3.29 6.21 4.41
C TRP A 299 -2.40 4.99 4.58
N GLU A 300 -1.73 4.62 3.50
CA GLU A 300 -0.86 3.47 3.41
C GLU A 300 0.37 3.82 2.58
N ALA A 301 1.55 3.81 3.19
CA ALA A 301 2.79 3.94 2.44
C ALA A 301 3.11 2.61 1.75
N CYS A 302 3.14 2.59 0.43
CA CYS A 302 3.65 1.46 -0.33
C CYS A 302 5.14 1.63 -0.59
N ILE A 303 5.94 0.64 -0.16
CA ILE A 303 7.40 0.73 -0.09
C ILE A 303 8.02 -0.56 -0.61
N THR A 304 9.05 -0.44 -1.46
CA THR A 304 9.88 -1.57 -1.90
C THR A 304 10.93 -1.94 -0.86
N MET A 305 11.34 -3.20 -0.84
CA MET A 305 12.47 -3.64 -0.03
C MET A 305 13.82 -3.19 -0.61
N ASN A 306 13.90 -3.08 -1.95
CA ASN A 306 15.02 -2.57 -2.73
C ASN A 306 14.60 -1.34 -3.54
N ASP A 307 15.15 -1.10 -4.73
CA ASP A 307 14.85 0.06 -5.58
C ASP A 307 13.77 -0.23 -6.64
N ASN A 308 13.30 -1.48 -6.77
CA ASN A 308 12.34 -1.91 -7.78
C ASN A 308 11.10 -2.57 -7.16
N TRP A 309 9.94 -2.47 -7.84
CA TRP A 309 8.73 -3.20 -7.47
C TRP A 309 8.81 -4.66 -7.93
N GLY A 310 9.07 -4.88 -9.23
CA GLY A 310 9.30 -6.20 -9.81
C GLY A 310 10.74 -6.67 -9.64
N TYR A 311 10.97 -7.95 -9.87
CA TYR A 311 12.30 -8.54 -9.75
C TYR A 311 13.34 -7.86 -10.64
N CYS A 312 14.45 -7.47 -10.05
CA CYS A 312 15.63 -6.94 -10.73
C CYS A 312 16.89 -7.65 -10.21
N ALA A 313 17.49 -8.50 -11.05
CA ALA A 313 18.62 -9.34 -10.63
C ALA A 313 19.88 -8.54 -10.22
N LYS A 314 20.02 -7.34 -10.76
CA LYS A 314 21.16 -6.45 -10.47
C LYS A 314 20.95 -5.55 -9.26
N ASP A 315 19.73 -5.46 -8.76
CA ASP A 315 19.40 -4.63 -7.61
C ASP A 315 19.69 -5.40 -6.31
N LYS A 316 20.72 -4.96 -5.62
CA LYS A 316 21.16 -5.49 -4.33
C LYS A 316 21.07 -4.45 -3.21
N ASN A 317 20.39 -3.33 -3.46
CA ASN A 317 20.23 -2.24 -2.51
C ASN A 317 19.04 -2.46 -1.59
N PHE A 318 19.08 -3.52 -0.79
CA PHE A 318 18.00 -3.85 0.13
C PHE A 318 18.04 -3.00 1.40
N LYS A 319 16.88 -2.50 1.81
CA LYS A 319 16.67 -1.84 3.10
C LYS A 319 16.77 -2.85 4.23
N PRO A 320 17.62 -2.64 5.25
CA PRO A 320 17.75 -3.59 6.36
C PRO A 320 16.44 -3.69 7.17
N ALA A 321 16.21 -4.83 7.80
CA ALA A 321 15.03 -5.10 8.63
C ALA A 321 14.83 -4.05 9.72
N GLU A 322 15.92 -3.60 10.35
CA GLU A 322 15.91 -2.51 11.33
C GLU A 322 15.25 -1.23 10.77
N MET A 323 15.63 -0.82 9.56
CA MET A 323 15.07 0.36 8.92
C MET A 323 13.56 0.17 8.69
N ILE A 324 13.15 -0.99 8.18
CA ILE A 324 11.74 -1.29 7.87
C ILE A 324 10.90 -1.31 9.15
N ILE A 325 11.37 -1.94 10.23
CA ILE A 325 10.70 -1.96 11.53
C ILE A 325 10.49 -0.53 12.04
N LYS A 326 11.55 0.29 12.06
CA LYS A 326 11.47 1.69 12.50
C LYS A 326 10.50 2.51 11.63
N LYS A 327 10.44 2.22 10.33
CA LYS A 327 9.50 2.88 9.41
C LYS A 327 8.06 2.39 9.55
N LEU A 328 7.83 1.12 9.89
CA LEU A 328 6.50 0.61 10.25
C LEU A 328 5.98 1.32 11.51
N VAL A 329 6.80 1.41 12.55
CA VAL A 329 6.47 2.17 13.77
C VAL A 329 6.18 3.63 13.45
N GLU A 330 6.97 4.24 12.57
CA GLU A 330 6.75 5.62 12.12
C GLU A 330 5.39 5.79 11.42
N CYS A 331 5.00 4.88 10.54
CA CYS A 331 3.68 4.88 9.90
C CYS A 331 2.57 4.82 10.93
N VAL A 332 2.63 3.84 11.85
CA VAL A 332 1.60 3.66 12.89
C VAL A 332 1.50 4.86 13.80
N SER A 333 2.63 5.45 14.22
CA SER A 333 2.66 6.67 15.07
C SER A 333 2.02 7.90 14.41
N LYS A 334 1.75 7.82 13.10
CA LYS A 334 1.09 8.85 12.28
C LYS A 334 -0.26 8.41 11.74
N ASN A 335 -0.88 7.38 12.33
CA ASN A 335 -2.16 6.76 11.93
C ASN A 335 -2.14 6.09 10.55
N GLY A 336 -0.97 5.74 10.01
CA GLY A 336 -0.81 5.11 8.71
C GLY A 336 -0.55 3.61 8.76
N ASN A 337 -0.64 2.99 7.59
CA ASN A 337 -0.28 1.61 7.31
C ASN A 337 1.02 1.54 6.49
N MET A 338 1.64 0.38 6.47
CA MET A 338 2.72 0.06 5.55
C MET A 338 2.34 -1.16 4.70
N LEU A 339 2.47 -1.01 3.38
CA LEU A 339 2.38 -2.10 2.39
C LEU A 339 3.78 -2.34 1.83
N LEU A 340 4.44 -3.41 2.29
CA LEU A 340 5.83 -3.72 1.97
C LEU A 340 5.91 -4.68 0.79
N ASN A 341 6.64 -4.30 -0.25
CA ASN A 341 6.69 -5.04 -1.50
C ASN A 341 7.76 -6.13 -1.54
N VAL A 342 7.40 -7.24 -2.18
CA VAL A 342 8.31 -8.27 -2.69
C VAL A 342 8.13 -8.43 -4.20
N GLY A 343 9.22 -8.69 -4.92
CA GLY A 343 9.21 -8.99 -6.36
C GLY A 343 9.74 -10.40 -6.62
N PRO A 344 8.88 -11.42 -6.76
CA PRO A 344 9.33 -12.78 -7.07
C PRO A 344 10.07 -12.87 -8.40
N ASP A 345 11.03 -13.80 -8.49
CA ASP A 345 11.81 -14.08 -9.70
C ASP A 345 10.96 -14.79 -10.78
N ALA A 346 11.56 -15.09 -11.94
CA ALA A 346 10.90 -15.76 -13.05
C ALA A 346 10.44 -17.21 -12.72
N LYS A 347 11.00 -17.82 -11.69
CA LYS A 347 10.62 -19.15 -11.22
C LYS A 347 9.52 -19.13 -10.15
N GLY A 348 9.20 -17.94 -9.63
CA GLY A 348 8.19 -17.77 -8.59
C GLY A 348 8.77 -17.73 -7.15
N ASN A 349 10.09 -17.66 -7.00
CA ASN A 349 10.71 -17.56 -5.69
C ASN A 349 10.75 -16.09 -5.22
N ILE A 350 10.39 -15.83 -3.98
CA ILE A 350 10.71 -14.56 -3.32
C ILE A 350 12.23 -14.55 -3.08
N PRO A 351 12.97 -13.48 -3.46
CA PRO A 351 14.41 -13.38 -3.27
C PRO A 351 14.85 -13.69 -1.85
N GLU A 352 15.99 -14.38 -1.71
CA GLU A 352 16.50 -14.81 -0.40
C GLU A 352 16.72 -13.63 0.56
N GLU A 353 17.24 -12.52 0.05
CA GLU A 353 17.42 -11.29 0.82
C GLU A 353 16.08 -10.79 1.41
N SER A 354 14.99 -10.87 0.62
CA SER A 354 13.65 -10.52 1.09
C SER A 354 13.12 -11.50 2.16
N VAL A 355 13.40 -12.79 2.01
CA VAL A 355 13.01 -13.82 2.99
C VAL A 355 13.72 -13.61 4.32
N GLU A 356 15.02 -13.30 4.30
CA GLU A 356 15.81 -13.02 5.50
C GLU A 356 15.28 -11.79 6.24
N ILE A 357 15.07 -10.69 5.51
CA ILE A 357 14.53 -9.44 6.06
C ILE A 357 13.14 -9.66 6.68
N LEU A 358 12.23 -10.34 5.97
CA LEU A 358 10.88 -10.65 6.48
C LEU A 358 10.91 -11.56 7.70
N THR A 359 11.87 -12.49 7.75
CA THR A 359 12.07 -13.37 8.90
C THR A 359 12.50 -12.57 10.13
N GLU A 360 13.40 -11.60 9.97
CA GLU A 360 13.86 -10.73 11.06
C GLU A 360 12.73 -9.80 11.53
N ILE A 361 11.99 -9.18 10.61
CA ILE A 361 10.79 -8.41 10.95
C ILE A 361 9.82 -9.27 11.76
N GLY A 362 9.60 -10.51 11.34
CA GLY A 362 8.73 -11.45 12.04
C GLY A 362 9.20 -11.81 13.45
N ARG A 363 10.51 -11.87 13.71
CA ARG A 363 11.05 -12.08 15.06
C ARG A 363 10.68 -10.91 15.98
N TRP A 364 10.83 -9.67 15.50
CA TRP A 364 10.45 -8.46 16.23
C TRP A 364 8.93 -8.39 16.44
N MET A 365 8.13 -8.63 15.39
CA MET A 365 6.66 -8.58 15.42
C MET A 365 6.06 -9.58 16.40
N ARG A 366 6.60 -10.80 16.50
CA ARG A 366 6.12 -11.81 17.49
C ARG A 366 6.21 -11.31 18.92
N ARG A 367 7.18 -10.46 19.22
CA ARG A 367 7.44 -9.94 20.58
C ARG A 367 6.73 -8.61 20.84
N ASN A 368 6.56 -7.78 19.80
CA ASN A 368 6.20 -6.38 19.98
C ASN A 368 4.91 -5.95 19.25
N SER A 369 4.20 -6.87 18.55
CA SER A 369 3.04 -6.52 17.69
C SER A 369 1.88 -5.85 18.43
N ALA A 370 1.79 -5.95 19.75
CA ALA A 370 0.81 -5.22 20.56
C ALA A 370 0.95 -3.70 20.44
N SER A 371 2.15 -3.20 20.08
CA SER A 371 2.42 -1.79 19.84
C SER A 371 2.10 -1.33 18.40
N ILE A 372 1.70 -2.27 17.53
CA ILE A 372 1.40 -2.05 16.12
C ILE A 372 -0.09 -2.22 15.84
N TYR A 373 -0.63 -3.45 16.07
CA TYR A 373 -2.02 -3.72 15.72
C TYR A 373 -2.99 -2.97 16.63
N GLY A 374 -4.00 -2.33 15.98
CA GLY A 374 -4.97 -1.50 16.67
C GLY A 374 -4.41 -0.22 17.28
N CYS A 375 -3.13 0.05 17.08
CA CYS A 375 -2.50 1.28 17.54
C CYS A 375 -2.60 2.41 16.51
N GLY A 376 -2.40 3.63 16.97
CA GLY A 376 -2.32 4.83 16.15
C GLY A 376 -1.41 5.87 16.80
N GLY A 377 -1.41 7.08 16.26
CA GLY A 377 -0.73 8.23 16.83
C GLY A 377 -1.39 8.74 18.12
N CYS A 378 -0.70 9.60 18.82
CA CYS A 378 -1.20 10.34 19.98
C CYS A 378 -0.75 11.80 19.92
N ASP A 379 -1.38 12.64 20.74
CA ASP A 379 -1.10 14.08 20.78
C ASP A 379 0.16 14.43 21.63
N LEU A 380 0.87 13.40 22.11
CA LEU A 380 2.10 13.60 22.85
C LEU A 380 3.24 14.03 21.93
N PRO A 381 4.19 14.85 22.42
CA PRO A 381 5.35 15.22 21.65
C PRO A 381 6.16 13.97 21.27
N LYS A 382 6.72 14.01 20.07
CA LYS A 382 7.63 12.95 19.62
C LYS A 382 8.87 12.91 20.53
N PRO A 383 9.18 11.77 21.17
CA PRO A 383 10.42 11.65 21.95
C PRO A 383 11.64 11.71 21.02
N GLU A 384 12.76 12.24 21.53
CA GLU A 384 14.01 12.35 20.78
C GLU A 384 14.55 10.97 20.38
N ASN A 385 14.43 9.99 21.28
CA ASN A 385 14.99 8.65 21.13
C ASN A 385 14.04 7.63 20.47
N GLY A 386 12.91 8.08 19.89
CA GLY A 386 12.00 7.12 19.23
C GLY A 386 10.65 7.66 18.79
N ARG A 387 9.60 6.89 19.09
CA ARG A 387 8.20 7.18 18.72
C ARG A 387 7.26 6.73 19.84
N ILE A 388 6.01 7.21 19.75
CA ILE A 388 4.92 6.73 20.61
C ILE A 388 3.78 6.25 19.72
N THR A 389 3.25 5.06 20.01
CA THR A 389 1.96 4.59 19.49
C THR A 389 1.00 4.40 20.65
N ARG A 390 -0.32 4.41 20.36
CA ARG A 390 -1.36 4.35 21.40
C ARG A 390 -2.47 3.39 21.02
N ASN A 391 -2.91 2.59 21.98
CA ASN A 391 -4.15 1.83 21.89
C ASN A 391 -4.97 2.03 23.19
N GLY A 392 -6.06 2.77 23.08
CA GLY A 392 -6.89 3.12 24.23
C GLY A 392 -6.10 3.84 25.34
N LYS A 393 -6.05 3.24 26.52
CA LYS A 393 -5.31 3.75 27.69
C LYS A 393 -3.84 3.31 27.74
N THR A 394 -3.34 2.59 26.73
CA THR A 394 -1.95 2.12 26.70
C THR A 394 -1.14 2.94 25.70
N LEU A 395 -0.07 3.56 26.18
CA LEU A 395 0.98 4.20 25.39
C LEU A 395 2.12 3.21 25.21
N TYR A 396 2.63 3.09 23.99
CA TYR A 396 3.80 2.28 23.68
C TYR A 396 4.94 3.21 23.26
N TYR A 397 5.94 3.32 24.12
CA TYR A 397 7.17 4.05 23.85
C TYR A 397 8.15 3.13 23.13
N HIS A 398 8.44 3.45 21.90
CA HIS A 398 9.40 2.78 21.03
C HIS A 398 10.76 3.44 21.23
N ILE A 399 11.67 2.76 21.91
CA ILE A 399 13.01 3.26 22.21
C ILE A 399 13.99 2.70 21.19
N MET A 400 14.37 3.56 20.25
CA MET A 400 15.23 3.23 19.11
C MET A 400 16.67 3.68 19.31
N GLU A 401 16.92 4.48 20.36
CA GLU A 401 18.22 4.99 20.76
C GLU A 401 18.30 5.02 22.28
N ASN A 402 19.39 4.48 22.84
CA ASN A 402 19.56 4.41 24.29
C ASN A 402 19.92 5.77 24.89
N SER A 403 19.60 5.95 26.17
CA SER A 403 19.91 7.15 26.94
C SER A 403 21.04 6.89 27.93
N ILE A 404 21.80 7.94 28.26
CA ILE A 404 22.71 7.88 29.42
C ILE A 404 21.85 8.13 30.67
N GLY A 405 21.84 7.14 31.59
CA GLY A 405 20.98 7.17 32.76
C GLY A 405 19.58 6.59 32.43
N GLY A 406 18.54 7.15 33.04
CA GLY A 406 17.17 6.70 32.80
C GLY A 406 16.62 7.08 31.42
N ILE A 407 15.80 6.19 30.84
CA ILE A 407 15.05 6.45 29.61
C ILE A 407 13.89 7.40 29.94
N PRO A 408 13.81 8.58 29.32
CA PRO A 408 12.73 9.53 29.56
C PRO A 408 11.45 9.12 28.79
N LEU A 409 10.39 8.85 29.50
CA LEU A 409 9.04 8.68 28.94
C LEU A 409 8.33 10.04 29.02
N GLN A 410 8.41 10.81 27.95
CA GLN A 410 7.94 12.20 27.89
C GLN A 410 6.42 12.28 27.75
N GLY A 411 5.82 13.34 28.27
CA GLY A 411 4.40 13.67 28.11
C GLY A 411 3.47 12.87 29.02
N ILE A 412 3.99 12.28 30.10
CA ILE A 412 3.21 11.57 31.11
C ILE A 412 3.75 11.87 32.50
N ARG A 413 2.83 12.13 33.45
CA ARG A 413 3.17 12.34 34.86
C ARG A 413 3.10 11.05 35.65
N ARG A 414 3.90 10.97 36.68
CA ARG A 414 4.00 9.78 37.55
C ARG A 414 2.65 9.32 38.11
N GLU A 415 1.82 10.23 38.54
CA GLU A 415 0.48 9.96 39.09
C GLU A 415 -0.52 9.42 38.08
N GLU A 416 -0.28 9.61 36.77
CA GLU A 416 -1.14 9.10 35.69
C GLU A 416 -0.84 7.66 35.33
N VAL A 417 0.31 7.14 35.79
CA VAL A 417 0.76 5.79 35.47
C VAL A 417 0.09 4.76 36.38
N GLU A 418 -0.52 3.74 35.76
CA GLU A 418 -1.02 2.54 36.41
C GLU A 418 0.06 1.44 36.45
N SER A 419 0.70 1.16 35.31
CA SER A 419 1.76 0.17 35.20
C SER A 419 2.71 0.47 34.03
N ILE A 420 3.95 -0.01 34.14
CA ILE A 420 4.99 0.07 33.08
C ILE A 420 5.57 -1.31 32.88
N ARG A 421 5.65 -1.77 31.61
CA ARG A 421 6.18 -3.11 31.27
C ARG A 421 6.95 -3.10 29.95
N LEU A 422 7.96 -3.97 29.83
CA LEU A 422 8.49 -4.34 28.52
C LEU A 422 7.44 -5.13 27.74
N VAL A 423 7.25 -4.82 26.46
CA VAL A 423 6.28 -5.55 25.63
C VAL A 423 6.79 -6.93 25.26
N CYS A 424 8.09 -7.05 25.01
CA CYS A 424 8.72 -8.26 24.47
C CYS A 424 8.62 -9.50 25.38
N ASP A 425 8.50 -9.32 26.71
CA ASP A 425 8.47 -10.42 27.69
C ASP A 425 7.54 -10.16 28.89
N GLY A 426 6.92 -8.97 28.95
CA GLY A 426 6.02 -8.57 30.04
C GLY A 426 6.72 -8.16 31.35
N THR A 427 8.04 -8.06 31.38
CA THR A 427 8.80 -7.64 32.56
C THR A 427 8.30 -6.29 33.07
N GLU A 428 7.94 -6.23 34.36
CA GLU A 428 7.51 -5.00 35.01
C GLU A 428 8.71 -4.07 35.25
N ILE A 429 8.52 -2.80 34.95
CA ILE A 429 9.53 -1.76 35.11
C ILE A 429 9.06 -0.78 36.17
N GLN A 430 9.94 -0.46 37.10
CA GLN A 430 9.70 0.58 38.11
C GLN A 430 10.25 1.92 37.61
N PRO A 431 9.57 3.03 37.86
CA PRO A 431 10.12 4.36 37.64
C PRO A 431 11.37 4.59 38.50
N LEU A 432 12.33 5.30 37.95
CA LEU A 432 13.53 5.71 38.68
C LEU A 432 13.21 6.83 39.67
N GLU A 433 13.74 6.70 40.86
CA GLU A 433 13.76 7.72 41.89
C GLU A 433 15.20 8.31 41.96
N ASN A 434 15.38 9.54 41.55
CA ASN A 434 16.66 10.25 41.63
C ASN A 434 16.45 11.77 41.77
N TRP A 435 17.52 12.49 42.12
CA TRP A 435 17.51 13.92 42.41
C TRP A 435 17.00 14.82 41.26
N ILE A 436 17.04 14.33 40.00
CA ILE A 436 16.64 15.13 38.85
C ILE A 436 15.14 15.02 38.52
N VAL A 437 14.47 13.95 38.97
CA VAL A 437 13.06 13.64 38.62
C VAL A 437 12.14 14.79 38.99
N GLU A 438 12.34 15.43 40.13
CA GLU A 438 11.50 16.54 40.60
C GLU A 438 11.52 17.76 39.66
N ASN A 439 12.57 17.91 38.85
CA ASN A 439 12.68 19.02 37.89
C ASN A 439 11.92 18.75 36.57
N TYR A 440 11.42 17.53 36.37
CA TYR A 440 10.75 17.11 35.14
C TYR A 440 9.40 16.43 35.45
N PRO A 441 8.39 17.17 35.90
CA PRO A 441 7.13 16.60 36.39
C PRO A 441 6.32 15.87 35.29
N ASP A 442 6.51 16.21 34.00
CA ASP A 442 5.86 15.59 32.85
C ASP A 442 6.71 14.50 32.18
N VAL A 443 7.71 13.97 32.90
CA VAL A 443 8.59 12.90 32.41
C VAL A 443 8.71 11.80 33.47
N VAL A 444 8.43 10.56 33.07
CA VAL A 444 8.72 9.39 33.89
C VAL A 444 10.02 8.77 33.42
N PHE A 445 11.04 8.73 34.28
CA PHE A 445 12.30 8.06 33.94
C PHE A 445 12.23 6.58 34.32
N VAL A 446 12.69 5.71 33.44
CA VAL A 446 12.72 4.26 33.67
C VAL A 446 14.05 3.67 33.26
N GLN A 447 14.32 2.46 33.74
CA GLN A 447 15.48 1.64 33.34
C GLN A 447 14.96 0.34 32.72
N ALA A 448 15.18 0.14 31.43
CA ALA A 448 14.67 -1.02 30.69
C ALA A 448 15.52 -2.30 30.92
N SER A 449 16.75 -2.16 31.36
CA SER A 449 17.65 -3.30 31.70
C SER A 449 18.68 -2.89 32.73
N ASN A 450 19.34 -3.89 33.35
CA ASN A 450 20.45 -3.67 34.25
C ASN A 450 21.81 -3.50 33.56
N THR A 451 21.81 -3.41 32.23
CA THR A 451 22.99 -3.22 31.39
C THR A 451 22.89 -1.94 30.58
N VAL A 452 24.01 -1.54 29.96
CA VAL A 452 24.05 -0.41 29.03
C VAL A 452 23.36 -0.70 27.69
N HIS A 453 22.91 -1.93 27.46
CA HIS A 453 22.24 -2.33 26.22
C HIS A 453 20.72 -2.36 26.40
N LEU A 454 20.01 -1.92 25.38
CA LEU A 454 18.56 -2.09 25.29
C LEU A 454 18.21 -3.58 25.15
N PRO A 455 17.07 -4.04 25.71
CA PRO A 455 16.58 -5.42 25.55
C PRO A 455 16.38 -5.87 24.10
N ASP A 456 16.04 -4.93 23.22
CA ASP A 456 16.02 -5.09 21.77
C ASP A 456 16.79 -3.93 21.14
N SER A 457 17.84 -4.25 20.36
CA SER A 457 18.72 -3.24 19.77
C SER A 457 18.08 -2.47 18.62
N ILE A 458 17.03 -3.03 17.99
CA ILE A 458 16.30 -2.39 16.90
C ILE A 458 15.30 -1.38 17.45
N ASP A 459 14.46 -1.84 18.38
CA ASP A 459 13.39 -1.06 18.98
C ASP A 459 12.88 -1.75 20.25
N THR A 460 13.26 -1.23 21.40
CA THR A 460 12.76 -1.67 22.70
C THR A 460 11.43 -1.01 22.99
N VAL A 461 10.36 -1.80 23.15
CA VAL A 461 9.01 -1.26 23.37
C VAL A 461 8.63 -1.33 24.86
N ILE A 462 8.30 -0.16 25.41
CA ILE A 462 7.81 0.00 26.77
C ILE A 462 6.34 0.37 26.74
N ALA A 463 5.49 -0.50 27.29
CA ALA A 463 4.07 -0.23 27.46
C ALA A 463 3.82 0.50 28.77
N VAL A 464 3.16 1.66 28.70
CA VAL A 464 2.69 2.43 29.85
C VAL A 464 1.17 2.45 29.84
N ARG A 465 0.56 1.80 30.81
CA ARG A 465 -0.86 1.86 31.02
C ARG A 465 -1.20 3.08 31.89
N THR A 466 -2.11 3.91 31.42
CA THR A 466 -2.60 5.08 32.15
C THR A 466 -3.88 4.75 32.92
N LYS A 467 -4.12 5.48 34.01
CA LYS A 467 -5.33 5.34 34.88
C LYS A 467 -6.63 5.66 34.17
#